data_bd1f80d1b724ead8ca1af415a4ed075a
#
_entry.id   bd1f80d1b724ead8ca1af415a4ed075a
#
_cell.length_a   1.000
_cell.length_b   1.000
_cell.length_c   1.000
_cell.angle_alpha   90.00
_cell.angle_beta   90.00
_cell.angle_gamma   90.00
#
_symmetry.space_group_name_H-M   'P 1'
#
loop_
_entity.id
_entity.type
_entity.pdbx_description
1 polymer ?
#
loop_
_entity_poly.entity_id
_entity_poly.type
_entity_poly.pdbx_seq_one_letter_code
_entity_poly.pdbx_strand_id
1 'polypeptide(L)'
;EKFKKLAENNRINSMFIIPARGMIYDRNDLVLAENIEQYQLIYRYTNTKDKYDHLVEIFKYINLEKHQKEKLLKEISLIKNDFLQVIIKNDLSWKELAQISSNITELRGVFIEMILRRSYHSFSSSHIVGYVNKPDKKEYPKLANVPGTVVGKIGIEKSYDKKLQGK
;
A
#
# COMPACT_ATOMS: atom_id res chain seq x y z
N GLU A 1 -4.26 -25.14 27.42
CA GLU A 1 -3.09 -24.35 27.00
C GLU A 1 -3.16 -23.95 25.52
N LYS A 2 -3.53 -24.84 24.59
CA LYS A 2 -3.61 -24.56 23.14
C LYS A 2 -4.61 -23.45 22.79
N PHE A 3 -5.77 -23.41 23.44
CA PHE A 3 -6.79 -22.36 23.22
C PHE A 3 -6.41 -21.01 23.81
N LYS A 4 -5.64 -20.99 24.89
CA LYS A 4 -5.13 -19.75 25.49
C LYS A 4 -4.09 -19.09 24.59
N LYS A 5 -3.19 -19.88 23.98
CA LYS A 5 -2.21 -19.41 22.99
C LYS A 5 -2.87 -18.91 21.70
N LEU A 6 -3.94 -19.55 21.23
CA LEU A 6 -4.74 -19.12 20.08
C LEU A 6 -5.51 -17.81 20.38
N ALA A 7 -6.04 -17.65 21.58
CA ALA A 7 -6.72 -16.43 22.02
C ALA A 7 -5.75 -15.26 22.19
N GLU A 8 -4.54 -15.50 22.68
CA GLU A 8 -3.48 -14.49 22.78
C GLU A 8 -2.97 -14.04 21.39
N ASN A 9 -2.77 -14.97 20.45
CA ASN A 9 -2.39 -14.64 19.08
C ASN A 9 -3.47 -13.84 18.31
N ASN A 10 -4.74 -14.08 18.59
CA ASN A 10 -5.85 -13.33 17.99
C ASN A 10 -6.07 -11.95 18.61
N ARG A 11 -5.47 -11.68 19.77
CA ARG A 11 -5.63 -10.42 20.51
C ARG A 11 -4.60 -9.36 20.16
N ILE A 12 -3.49 -9.74 19.52
CA ILE A 12 -2.41 -8.83 19.14
C ILE A 12 -2.57 -8.50 17.65
N ASN A 13 -3.29 -7.42 17.34
CA ASN A 13 -3.21 -6.78 16.04
C ASN A 13 -1.95 -5.91 16.01
N SER A 14 -0.85 -6.45 15.52
CA SER A 14 0.37 -5.69 15.31
C SER A 14 0.17 -4.72 14.14
N MET A 15 0.04 -3.44 14.44
CA MET A 15 -0.01 -2.39 13.43
C MET A 15 1.41 -1.89 13.19
N PHE A 16 1.95 -2.12 12.01
CA PHE A 16 3.24 -1.59 11.62
C PHE A 16 3.07 -0.15 11.15
N ILE A 17 3.65 0.80 11.91
CA ILE A 17 3.74 2.19 11.48
C ILE A 17 5.07 2.34 10.75
N ILE A 18 5.00 2.58 9.44
CA ILE A 18 6.19 2.79 8.62
C ILE A 18 6.56 4.26 8.70
N PRO A 19 7.76 4.59 9.20
CA PRO A 19 8.20 5.98 9.27
C PRO A 19 8.38 6.56 7.85
N ALA A 20 8.16 7.87 7.72
CA ALA A 20 8.42 8.58 6.47
C ALA A 20 9.91 8.46 6.11
N ARG A 21 10.17 8.16 4.84
CA ARG A 21 11.54 8.07 4.33
C ARG A 21 12.17 9.45 4.24
N GLY A 22 13.44 9.60 4.61
CA GLY A 22 14.18 10.86 4.56
C GLY A 22 14.13 11.52 3.18
N MET A 23 14.05 12.84 3.14
CA MET A 23 14.06 13.63 1.89
C MET A 23 15.48 13.72 1.34
N ILE A 24 15.61 13.88 0.03
CA ILE A 24 16.89 14.10 -0.67
C ILE A 24 16.85 15.46 -1.32
N TYR A 25 17.86 16.27 -1.04
CA TYR A 25 18.03 17.62 -1.58
C TYR A 25 19.29 17.73 -2.42
N ASP A 26 19.32 18.69 -3.31
CA ASP A 26 20.54 19.10 -3.99
C ASP A 26 21.35 20.10 -3.12
N ARG A 27 22.48 20.61 -3.67
CA ARG A 27 23.33 21.61 -3.01
C ARG A 27 22.66 22.99 -2.82
N ASN A 28 21.55 23.23 -3.50
CA ASN A 28 20.79 24.49 -3.47
C ASN A 28 19.48 24.31 -2.66
N ASP A 29 19.37 23.26 -1.89
CA ASP A 29 18.18 22.87 -1.10
C ASP A 29 16.94 22.59 -1.95
N LEU A 30 17.11 22.29 -3.26
CA LEU A 30 16.01 21.85 -4.10
C LEU A 30 15.70 20.39 -3.83
N VAL A 31 14.43 20.09 -3.66
CA VAL A 31 13.96 18.73 -3.38
C VAL A 31 14.14 17.84 -4.61
N LEU A 32 14.93 16.78 -4.49
CA LEU A 32 15.12 15.76 -5.51
C LEU A 32 14.22 14.55 -5.31
N ALA A 33 13.99 14.17 -4.04
CA ALA A 33 13.07 13.09 -3.67
C ALA A 33 12.36 13.38 -2.35
N GLU A 34 11.05 13.21 -2.34
CA GLU A 34 10.18 13.41 -1.17
C GLU A 34 9.13 12.32 -1.04
N ASN A 35 8.36 12.37 0.04
CA ASN A 35 7.21 11.50 0.23
C ASN A 35 5.94 12.32 0.02
N ILE A 36 5.06 11.84 -0.85
CA ILE A 36 3.74 12.42 -1.08
C ILE A 36 2.68 11.51 -0.48
N GLU A 37 1.67 12.11 0.11
CA GLU A 37 0.50 11.39 0.60
C GLU A 37 -0.34 10.91 -0.58
N GLN A 38 -0.72 9.65 -0.53
CA GLN A 38 -1.55 9.03 -1.54
C GLN A 38 -2.58 8.16 -0.86
N TYR A 39 -3.78 8.12 -1.39
CA TYR A 39 -4.86 7.30 -0.85
C TYR A 39 -5.03 6.05 -1.67
N GLN A 40 -5.06 4.91 -0.99
CA GLN A 40 -5.35 3.61 -1.60
C GLN A 40 -6.67 3.05 -1.10
N LEU A 41 -7.35 2.32 -1.96
CA LEU A 41 -8.57 1.62 -1.64
C LEU A 41 -8.26 0.15 -1.38
N ILE A 42 -8.62 -0.31 -0.20
CA ILE A 42 -8.40 -1.68 0.24
C ILE A 42 -9.73 -2.36 0.47
N TYR A 43 -9.84 -3.59 0.02
CA TYR A 43 -10.95 -4.47 0.35
C TYR A 43 -10.47 -5.55 1.32
N ARG A 44 -11.07 -5.62 2.51
CA ARG A 44 -10.88 -6.71 3.47
C ARG A 44 -11.99 -7.72 3.29
N TYR A 45 -11.61 -8.90 2.92
CA TYR A 45 -12.55 -9.99 2.79
C TYR A 45 -13.09 -10.40 4.16
N THR A 46 -14.39 -10.29 4.33
CA THR A 46 -15.15 -10.94 5.40
C THR A 46 -15.99 -12.03 4.75
N ASN A 47 -16.04 -13.21 5.37
CA ASN A 47 -16.69 -14.43 4.85
C ASN A 47 -18.19 -14.21 4.53
N THR A 48 -18.48 -13.41 3.53
CA THR A 48 -19.82 -13.14 3.05
C THR A 48 -20.04 -13.82 1.70
N LYS A 49 -21.20 -14.42 1.53
CA LYS A 49 -21.60 -15.06 0.25
C LYS A 49 -21.66 -14.04 -0.89
N ASP A 50 -21.75 -12.74 -0.58
CA ASP A 50 -22.02 -11.63 -1.51
C ASP A 50 -20.77 -10.84 -1.92
N LYS A 51 -19.57 -11.45 -1.79
CA LYS A 51 -18.29 -10.75 -2.06
C LYS A 51 -18.18 -10.13 -3.46
N TYR A 52 -18.78 -10.77 -4.46
CA TYR A 52 -18.74 -10.27 -5.83
C TYR A 52 -19.67 -9.07 -6.02
N ASP A 53 -20.83 -9.07 -5.41
CA ASP A 53 -21.82 -8.00 -5.51
C ASP A 53 -21.27 -6.71 -4.91
N HIS A 54 -20.61 -6.81 -3.76
CA HIS A 54 -19.93 -5.67 -3.12
C HIS A 54 -18.82 -5.08 -4.02
N LEU A 55 -18.05 -5.92 -4.70
CA LEU A 55 -17.00 -5.44 -5.61
C LEU A 55 -17.56 -4.74 -6.85
N VAL A 56 -18.62 -5.30 -7.44
CA VAL A 56 -19.29 -4.68 -8.58
C VAL A 56 -19.83 -3.31 -8.18
N GLU A 57 -20.31 -3.17 -6.95
CA GLU A 57 -20.77 -1.89 -6.42
C GLU A 57 -19.62 -0.88 -6.27
N ILE A 58 -18.48 -1.29 -5.72
CA ILE A 58 -17.27 -0.47 -5.60
C ILE A 58 -16.81 0.04 -6.98
N PHE A 59 -16.88 -0.79 -8.02
CA PHE A 59 -16.45 -0.43 -9.38
C PHE A 59 -17.27 0.70 -10.01
N LYS A 60 -18.42 1.08 -9.44
CA LYS A 60 -19.20 2.25 -9.87
C LYS A 60 -18.54 3.56 -9.46
N TYR A 61 -17.78 3.56 -8.37
CA TYR A 61 -17.17 4.75 -7.77
C TYR A 61 -15.72 4.99 -8.18
N ILE A 62 -15.09 4.00 -8.83
CA ILE A 62 -13.69 4.07 -9.24
C ILE A 62 -13.52 3.81 -10.73
N ASN A 63 -12.60 4.56 -11.32
CA ASN A 63 -12.24 4.34 -12.72
C ASN A 63 -11.15 3.27 -12.81
N LEU A 64 -11.53 2.08 -13.28
CA LEU A 64 -10.62 0.97 -13.54
C LEU A 64 -10.82 0.47 -14.97
N GLU A 65 -9.71 0.13 -15.62
CA GLU A 65 -9.75 -0.52 -16.93
C GLU A 65 -10.30 -1.94 -16.82
N LYS A 66 -10.89 -2.43 -17.90
CA LYS A 66 -11.55 -3.76 -17.93
C LYS A 66 -10.62 -4.88 -17.48
N HIS A 67 -9.37 -4.88 -17.93
CA HIS A 67 -8.40 -5.90 -17.54
C HIS A 67 -8.03 -5.86 -16.05
N GLN A 68 -8.01 -4.67 -15.43
CA GLN A 68 -7.77 -4.51 -13.99
C GLN A 68 -8.92 -5.08 -13.17
N LYS A 69 -10.17 -4.84 -13.60
CA LYS A 69 -11.36 -5.42 -12.96
C LYS A 69 -11.34 -6.95 -13.01
N GLU A 70 -11.04 -7.52 -14.18
CA GLU A 70 -10.95 -8.97 -14.36
C GLU A 70 -9.84 -9.59 -13.50
N LYS A 71 -8.68 -8.93 -13.41
CA LYS A 71 -7.58 -9.36 -12.56
C LYS A 71 -7.96 -9.36 -11.08
N LEU A 72 -8.58 -8.29 -10.60
CA LEU A 72 -9.06 -8.18 -9.20
C LEU A 72 -10.09 -9.26 -8.87
N LEU A 73 -11.06 -9.50 -9.76
CA LEU A 73 -12.05 -10.56 -9.58
C LEU A 73 -11.40 -11.94 -9.47
N LYS A 74 -10.38 -12.21 -10.29
CA LYS A 74 -9.60 -13.47 -10.21
C LYS A 74 -8.82 -13.57 -8.90
N GLU A 75 -8.12 -12.51 -8.49
CA GLU A 75 -7.38 -12.48 -7.23
C GLU A 75 -8.31 -12.78 -6.04
N ILE A 76 -9.46 -12.13 -6.00
CA ILE A 76 -10.45 -12.31 -4.92
C ILE A 76 -11.08 -13.70 -4.95
N SER A 77 -11.25 -14.30 -6.15
CA SER A 77 -11.75 -15.68 -6.25
C SER A 77 -10.79 -16.72 -5.65
N LEU A 78 -9.49 -16.44 -5.70
CA LEU A 78 -8.45 -17.33 -5.17
C LEU A 78 -8.24 -17.19 -3.66
N ILE A 79 -8.77 -16.15 -3.05
CA ILE A 79 -8.67 -15.93 -1.60
C ILE A 79 -9.59 -16.88 -0.87
N LYS A 80 -8.99 -17.81 -0.12
CA LYS A 80 -9.67 -18.79 0.73
C LYS A 80 -9.67 -18.41 2.22
N ASN A 81 -8.88 -17.43 2.63
CA ASN A 81 -8.70 -17.05 4.03
C ASN A 81 -9.43 -15.76 4.36
N ASP A 82 -10.19 -15.76 5.45
CA ASP A 82 -11.10 -14.70 5.89
C ASP A 82 -10.45 -13.40 6.38
N PHE A 83 -9.15 -13.22 6.30
CA PHE A 83 -8.45 -12.03 6.81
C PHE A 83 -7.48 -11.41 5.79
N LEU A 84 -7.55 -11.83 4.54
CA LEU A 84 -6.73 -11.24 3.50
C LEU A 84 -7.33 -9.91 3.01
N GLN A 85 -6.45 -8.92 2.92
CA GLN A 85 -6.79 -7.64 2.30
C GLN A 85 -6.25 -7.61 0.87
N VAL A 86 -7.05 -7.04 -0.04
CA VAL A 86 -6.69 -6.81 -1.43
C VAL A 86 -6.70 -5.32 -1.71
N ILE A 87 -5.65 -4.83 -2.34
CA ILE A 87 -5.59 -3.45 -2.80
C ILE A 87 -6.37 -3.36 -4.11
N ILE A 88 -7.48 -2.64 -4.10
CA ILE A 88 -8.30 -2.42 -5.30
C ILE A 88 -7.66 -1.37 -6.20
N LYS A 89 -7.22 -0.25 -5.61
CA LYS A 89 -6.58 0.84 -6.33
C LYS A 89 -5.57 1.55 -5.44
N ASN A 90 -4.36 1.80 -5.97
CA ASN A 90 -3.28 2.43 -5.21
C ASN A 90 -3.29 3.96 -5.26
N ASP A 91 -4.04 4.56 -6.17
CA ASP A 91 -4.03 6.00 -6.44
C ASP A 91 -5.46 6.47 -6.65
N LEU A 92 -6.09 6.90 -5.57
CA LEU A 92 -7.42 7.49 -5.64
C LEU A 92 -7.30 8.96 -5.99
N SER A 93 -7.98 9.38 -7.04
CA SER A 93 -8.19 10.80 -7.31
C SER A 93 -9.08 11.42 -6.23
N TRP A 94 -8.97 12.73 -6.03
CA TRP A 94 -9.80 13.46 -5.05
C TRP A 94 -11.30 13.26 -5.29
N LYS A 95 -11.70 13.13 -6.55
CA LYS A 95 -13.10 12.86 -6.92
C LYS A 95 -13.54 11.47 -6.45
N GLU A 96 -12.73 10.45 -6.71
CA GLU A 96 -13.02 9.07 -6.26
C GLU A 96 -13.01 8.98 -4.74
N LEU A 97 -12.03 9.62 -4.09
CA LEU A 97 -11.92 9.69 -2.63
C LEU A 97 -13.20 10.28 -2.02
N ALA A 98 -13.67 11.42 -2.54
CA ALA A 98 -14.89 12.06 -2.05
C ALA A 98 -16.14 11.17 -2.26
N GLN A 99 -16.27 10.55 -3.43
CA GLN A 99 -17.39 9.66 -3.74
C GLN A 99 -17.41 8.42 -2.83
N ILE A 100 -16.27 7.79 -2.63
CA ILE A 100 -16.18 6.61 -1.76
C ILE A 100 -16.42 7.00 -0.31
N SER A 101 -15.82 8.10 0.17
CA SER A 101 -16.00 8.56 1.55
C SER A 101 -17.45 8.87 1.88
N SER A 102 -18.21 9.45 0.94
CA SER A 102 -19.63 9.74 1.12
C SER A 102 -20.50 8.47 1.20
N ASN A 103 -20.06 7.38 0.60
CA ASN A 103 -20.80 6.11 0.55
C ASN A 103 -20.13 4.98 1.36
N ILE A 104 -19.12 5.30 2.18
CA ILE A 104 -18.31 4.30 2.89
C ILE A 104 -19.13 3.39 3.82
N THR A 105 -20.22 3.89 4.38
CA THR A 105 -21.14 3.13 5.24
C THR A 105 -21.91 2.04 4.50
N GLU A 106 -22.14 2.22 3.21
CA GLU A 106 -22.82 1.26 2.35
C GLU A 106 -21.84 0.23 1.77
N LEU A 107 -20.57 0.64 1.59
CA LEU A 107 -19.51 -0.19 1.00
C LEU A 107 -18.86 -1.11 2.04
N ARG A 108 -19.47 -2.25 2.30
CA ARG A 108 -18.99 -3.21 3.30
C ARG A 108 -17.61 -3.77 2.96
N GLY A 109 -16.72 -3.78 3.95
CA GLY A 109 -15.36 -4.34 3.81
C GLY A 109 -14.39 -3.46 3.05
N VAL A 110 -14.77 -2.24 2.71
CA VAL A 110 -13.92 -1.25 2.01
C VAL A 110 -13.29 -0.30 3.01
N PHE A 111 -12.01 -0.04 2.84
CA PHE A 111 -11.24 0.89 3.67
C PHE A 111 -10.40 1.79 2.78
N ILE A 112 -10.33 3.05 3.16
CA ILE A 112 -9.40 4.01 2.58
C ILE A 112 -8.19 4.09 3.52
N GLU A 113 -7.01 3.89 2.97
CA GLU A 113 -5.76 3.98 3.71
C GLU A 113 -4.86 5.03 3.06
N MET A 114 -4.31 5.93 3.88
CA MET A 114 -3.30 6.88 3.44
C MET A 114 -1.94 6.21 3.50
N ILE A 115 -1.22 6.27 2.40
CA ILE A 115 0.15 5.76 2.26
C ILE A 115 1.10 6.86 1.84
N LEU A 116 2.36 6.72 2.21
CA LEU A 116 3.42 7.60 1.74
C LEU A 116 4.08 6.97 0.51
N ARG A 117 4.01 7.68 -0.62
CA ARG A 117 4.67 7.28 -1.87
C ARG A 117 5.88 8.15 -2.14
N ARG A 118 6.97 7.51 -2.55
CA ARG A 118 8.18 8.22 -2.96
C ARG A 118 7.98 8.91 -4.29
N SER A 119 8.24 10.21 -4.33
CA SER A 119 8.17 11.07 -5.52
C SER A 119 9.55 11.61 -5.85
N TYR A 120 9.85 11.73 -7.15
CA TYR A 120 11.13 12.21 -7.68
C TYR A 120 10.86 13.36 -8.64
N HIS A 121 11.49 14.52 -8.38
CA HIS A 121 11.23 15.76 -9.13
C HIS A 121 12.15 16.00 -10.31
N SER A 122 13.29 15.31 -10.41
CA SER A 122 14.27 15.53 -11.45
C SER A 122 14.50 14.29 -12.31
N PHE A 123 14.15 14.37 -13.58
CA PHE A 123 14.47 13.31 -14.55
C PHE A 123 15.97 13.25 -14.87
N SER A 124 16.67 14.39 -14.86
CA SER A 124 18.10 14.45 -15.21
C SER A 124 19.00 13.78 -14.20
N SER A 125 18.61 13.72 -12.93
CA SER A 125 19.38 13.11 -11.85
C SER A 125 18.84 11.74 -11.41
N SER A 126 17.89 11.17 -12.13
CA SER A 126 17.24 9.91 -11.76
C SER A 126 18.21 8.73 -11.60
N HIS A 127 19.27 8.67 -12.41
CA HIS A 127 20.31 7.65 -12.31
C HIS A 127 21.25 7.85 -11.10
N ILE A 128 21.41 9.09 -10.61
CA ILE A 128 22.20 9.41 -9.41
C ILE A 128 21.36 9.17 -8.17
N VAL A 129 20.15 9.73 -8.12
CA VAL A 129 19.22 9.59 -6.98
C VAL A 129 18.79 8.13 -6.85
N GLY A 130 18.49 7.47 -7.95
CA GLY A 130 18.02 6.10 -7.96
C GLY A 130 16.52 6.00 -7.70
N TYR A 131 16.09 4.84 -7.26
CA TYR A 131 14.68 4.57 -6.94
C TYR A 131 14.52 3.58 -5.80
N VAL A 132 13.34 3.56 -5.21
CA VAL A 132 12.92 2.60 -4.19
C VAL A 132 12.00 1.54 -4.79
N ASN A 133 12.01 0.35 -4.21
CA ASN A 133 11.07 -0.72 -4.55
C ASN A 133 10.82 -1.59 -3.32
N LYS A 134 9.87 -2.52 -3.44
CA LYS A 134 9.60 -3.50 -2.39
C LYS A 134 10.88 -4.27 -2.02
N PRO A 135 11.09 -4.56 -0.73
CA PRO A 135 12.24 -5.34 -0.29
C PRO A 135 12.17 -6.77 -0.85
N ASP A 136 13.32 -7.26 -1.31
CA ASP A 136 13.45 -8.67 -1.70
C ASP A 136 13.57 -9.53 -0.43
N LYS A 137 12.88 -10.67 -0.40
CA LYS A 137 12.95 -11.64 0.72
C LYS A 137 14.37 -12.15 0.99
N LYS A 138 15.23 -12.20 -0.05
CA LYS A 138 16.63 -12.65 0.08
C LYS A 138 17.51 -11.61 0.77
N GLU A 139 17.35 -10.32 0.39
CA GLU A 139 18.15 -9.23 0.95
C GLU A 139 17.61 -8.72 2.28
N TYR A 140 16.26 -8.68 2.43
CA TYR A 140 15.57 -8.08 3.57
C TYR A 140 14.48 -8.99 4.15
N PRO A 141 14.85 -10.17 4.71
CA PRO A 141 13.85 -11.17 5.15
C PRO A 141 12.86 -10.67 6.20
N LYS A 142 13.27 -9.71 7.04
CA LYS A 142 12.40 -9.11 8.08
C LYS A 142 11.45 -8.06 7.51
N LEU A 143 11.91 -7.25 6.55
CA LEU A 143 11.15 -6.14 5.97
C LEU A 143 10.23 -6.58 4.83
N ALA A 144 10.57 -7.66 4.14
CA ALA A 144 9.79 -8.17 3.00
C ALA A 144 8.35 -8.57 3.35
N ASN A 145 8.08 -8.86 4.62
CA ASN A 145 6.75 -9.23 5.10
C ASN A 145 5.96 -8.03 5.68
N VAL A 146 6.56 -6.84 5.74
CA VAL A 146 5.90 -5.63 6.23
C VAL A 146 5.29 -4.88 5.06
N PRO A 147 3.95 -4.79 4.98
CA PRO A 147 3.26 -4.09 3.89
C PRO A 147 3.68 -2.62 3.82
N GLY A 148 3.83 -2.08 2.61
CA GLY A 148 4.18 -0.66 2.42
C GLY A 148 5.66 -0.31 2.58
N THR A 149 6.49 -1.21 3.09
CA THR A 149 7.93 -0.97 3.21
C THR A 149 8.60 -0.91 1.84
N VAL A 150 9.48 0.08 1.67
CA VAL A 150 10.31 0.24 0.47
C VAL A 150 11.78 0.36 0.85
N VAL A 151 12.65 -0.12 -0.04
CA VAL A 151 14.11 -0.07 0.09
C VAL A 151 14.75 0.52 -1.15
N GLY A 152 15.86 1.22 -0.98
CA GLY A 152 16.62 1.77 -2.11
C GLY A 152 17.25 0.66 -2.95
N LYS A 153 17.06 0.71 -4.26
CA LYS A 153 17.59 -0.31 -5.19
C LYS A 153 18.86 0.12 -5.90
N ILE A 154 18.98 1.37 -6.24
CA ILE A 154 20.18 1.95 -6.88
C ILE A 154 20.44 3.37 -6.39
N GLY A 155 21.61 3.94 -6.74
CA GLY A 155 21.97 5.33 -6.51
C GLY A 155 22.05 5.72 -5.04
N ILE A 156 21.78 6.99 -4.75
CA ILE A 156 21.77 7.56 -3.40
C ILE A 156 20.75 6.83 -2.51
N GLU A 157 19.58 6.51 -3.06
CA GLU A 157 18.55 5.75 -2.36
C GLU A 157 19.08 4.44 -1.77
N LYS A 158 19.94 3.72 -2.51
CA LYS A 158 20.57 2.47 -2.03
C LYS A 158 21.72 2.76 -1.07
N SER A 159 22.61 3.67 -1.44
CA SER A 159 23.84 3.95 -0.68
C SER A 159 23.53 4.47 0.74
N TYR A 160 22.45 5.25 0.88
CA TYR A 160 22.01 5.83 2.13
C TYR A 160 20.75 5.18 2.69
N ASP A 161 20.37 4.00 2.19
CA ASP A 161 19.09 3.35 2.53
C ASP A 161 18.83 3.28 4.04
N LYS A 162 19.82 2.82 4.83
CA LYS A 162 19.71 2.72 6.30
C LYS A 162 19.48 4.06 7.01
N LYS A 163 19.96 5.18 6.43
CA LYS A 163 19.75 6.52 6.98
C LYS A 163 18.39 7.08 6.55
N LEU A 164 17.98 6.76 5.34
CA LEU A 164 16.74 7.25 4.76
C LEU A 164 15.49 6.51 5.24
N GLN A 165 15.61 5.27 5.69
CA GLN A 165 14.45 4.46 6.15
C GLN A 165 13.74 5.02 7.40
N GLY A 166 14.32 5.97 8.11
CA GLY A 166 13.79 6.47 9.37
C GLY A 166 14.08 5.50 10.55
N LYS A 167 13.60 5.87 11.71
CA LYS A 167 13.75 5.08 12.96
C LYS A 167 12.39 4.78 13.56
#